data_8af00948ca0b550dbfeff3446a7c76a4
#
_entry.id   8af00948ca0b550dbfeff3446a7c76a4
#
_cell.length_a   1.000
_cell.length_b   1.000
_cell.length_c   1.000
_cell.angle_alpha   90.00
_cell.angle_beta   90.00
_cell.angle_gamma   90.00
#
_symmetry.space_group_name_H-M   'P 1'
#
loop_
_entity.id
_entity.type
_entity.pdbx_description
1 polymer ?
#
loop_
_entity_poly.entity_id
_entity_poly.type
_entity_poly.pdbx_seq_one_letter_code
_entity_poly.pdbx_strand_id
1 'polypeptide(L)'
;SEHGDAAAAAQAAAARNRRPVGYAGDPQHHSGCTPDQVARYRGRISGPVLDRIDLQIHVARVSTRELTDRSQAGEPSASVRPRVIAARSRAIQRQGYANHQLSGAQLDEHTRLDSGDRQFLVTAAERLKLSGRGLHRSLRVARTIADLSGSERLERTHLTEALAYRNQL
;
A
#
# COMPACT_ATOMS: atom_id res chain seq x y z
N SER A 1 -17.83 29.01 -20.21
CA SER A 1 -18.07 27.56 -20.23
C SER A 1 -16.80 26.87 -19.70
N GLU A 2 -16.69 26.76 -18.38
CA GLU A 2 -15.61 26.02 -17.71
C GLU A 2 -16.07 24.58 -17.53
N HIS A 3 -15.66 23.72 -18.43
CA HIS A 3 -15.71 22.28 -18.19
C HIS A 3 -14.34 21.91 -17.59
N GLY A 4 -14.27 21.97 -16.27
CA GLY A 4 -13.18 21.35 -15.52
C GLY A 4 -13.25 19.85 -15.71
N ASP A 5 -12.35 19.34 -16.52
CA ASP A 5 -12.06 17.92 -16.67
C ASP A 5 -11.48 17.41 -15.36
N ALA A 6 -12.34 17.02 -14.42
CA ALA A 6 -11.94 16.25 -13.26
C ALA A 6 -11.59 14.85 -13.77
N ALA A 7 -10.33 14.64 -14.12
CA ALA A 7 -9.79 13.33 -14.40
C ALA A 7 -10.13 12.42 -13.21
N ALA A 8 -11.10 11.56 -13.35
CA ALA A 8 -11.51 10.61 -12.34
C ALA A 8 -10.28 9.72 -12.05
N ALA A 9 -9.70 9.86 -10.86
CA ALA A 9 -8.61 9.02 -10.44
C ALA A 9 -9.10 7.57 -10.41
N ALA A 10 -8.63 6.75 -11.34
CA ALA A 10 -8.99 5.35 -11.41
C ALA A 10 -8.49 4.64 -10.17
N GLN A 11 -9.41 4.18 -9.33
CA GLN A 11 -9.11 3.28 -8.23
C GLN A 11 -9.35 1.86 -8.70
N ALA A 12 -8.33 0.99 -8.56
CA ALA A 12 -8.41 -0.41 -8.91
C ALA A 12 -8.04 -1.26 -7.71
N ALA A 13 -8.85 -2.27 -7.41
CA ALA A 13 -8.54 -3.31 -6.45
C ALA A 13 -8.55 -4.66 -7.17
N ALA A 14 -7.55 -5.49 -6.91
CA ALA A 14 -7.46 -6.83 -7.46
C ALA A 14 -7.04 -7.81 -6.36
N ALA A 15 -7.60 -9.00 -6.38
CA ALA A 15 -7.23 -10.09 -5.48
C ALA A 15 -6.68 -11.26 -6.28
N ARG A 16 -5.68 -11.95 -5.71
CA ARG A 16 -5.04 -13.11 -6.32
C ARG A 16 -4.57 -14.11 -5.29
N ASN A 17 -4.73 -15.39 -5.58
CA ASN A 17 -4.14 -16.44 -4.77
C ASN A 17 -2.60 -16.47 -4.90
N ARG A 18 -1.89 -16.84 -3.84
CA ARG A 18 -0.41 -16.95 -3.86
C ARG A 18 0.09 -18.19 -4.60
N ARG A 19 -0.76 -19.20 -4.79
CA ARG A 19 -0.48 -20.45 -5.55
C ARG A 19 -1.65 -20.78 -6.48
N PRO A 20 -1.44 -21.55 -7.55
CA PRO A 20 -2.51 -21.94 -8.49
C PRO A 20 -3.71 -22.60 -7.81
N VAL A 21 -3.49 -23.39 -6.77
CA VAL A 21 -4.53 -24.11 -6.01
C VAL A 21 -5.02 -23.37 -4.77
N GLY A 22 -4.58 -22.14 -4.53
CA GLY A 22 -5.13 -21.27 -3.46
C GLY A 22 -4.63 -21.50 -2.03
N TYR A 23 -3.96 -22.61 -1.71
CA TYR A 23 -3.61 -23.01 -0.34
C TYR A 23 -2.18 -22.63 0.10
N ALA A 24 -1.66 -21.49 -0.31
CA ALA A 24 -0.32 -21.06 0.08
C ALA A 24 -0.28 -20.61 1.54
N GLY A 25 0.50 -21.33 2.36
CA GLY A 25 0.67 -21.00 3.77
C GLY A 25 -0.39 -21.58 4.70
N ASP A 26 -1.29 -22.44 4.19
CA ASP A 26 -2.22 -23.20 5.03
C ASP A 26 -1.51 -24.43 5.60
N PRO A 27 -1.31 -24.54 6.92
CA PRO A 27 -0.64 -25.69 7.54
C PRO A 27 -1.44 -26.99 7.40
N GLN A 28 -2.74 -26.91 7.13
CA GLN A 28 -3.63 -28.08 6.99
C GLN A 28 -3.74 -28.60 5.55
N HIS A 29 -3.26 -27.83 4.57
CA HIS A 29 -3.36 -28.22 3.16
C HIS A 29 -1.99 -28.15 2.46
N HIS A 30 -1.43 -29.31 2.18
CA HIS A 30 -0.26 -29.44 1.32
C HIS A 30 -0.69 -29.19 -0.13
N SER A 31 -0.26 -28.04 -0.70
CA SER A 31 -0.47 -27.83 -2.12
C SER A 31 0.50 -28.73 -2.89
N GLY A 32 0.00 -29.59 -3.75
CA GLY A 32 0.80 -30.42 -4.65
C GLY A 32 1.54 -29.64 -5.76
N CYS A 33 1.61 -28.30 -5.65
CA CYS A 33 2.33 -27.47 -6.62
C CYS A 33 3.84 -27.57 -6.41
N THR A 34 4.57 -27.87 -7.48
CA THR A 34 6.03 -27.79 -7.48
C THR A 34 6.50 -26.32 -7.35
N PRO A 35 7.74 -26.08 -6.87
CA PRO A 35 8.32 -24.73 -6.81
C PRO A 35 8.26 -24.00 -8.16
N ASP A 36 8.51 -24.73 -9.28
CA ASP A 36 8.46 -24.17 -10.62
C ASP A 36 7.05 -23.74 -11.05
N GLN A 37 6.04 -24.51 -10.68
CA GLN A 37 4.64 -24.13 -10.93
C GLN A 37 4.26 -22.86 -10.18
N VAL A 38 4.72 -22.74 -8.93
CA VAL A 38 4.50 -21.54 -8.13
C VAL A 38 5.23 -20.33 -8.71
N ALA A 39 6.50 -20.50 -9.12
CA ALA A 39 7.30 -19.45 -9.74
C ALA A 39 6.66 -18.96 -11.06
N ARG A 40 6.26 -19.90 -11.93
CA ARG A 40 5.57 -19.57 -13.19
C ARG A 40 4.24 -18.86 -12.95
N TYR A 41 3.48 -19.28 -11.95
CA TYR A 41 2.22 -18.65 -11.60
C TYR A 41 2.43 -17.23 -11.06
N ARG A 42 3.43 -17.01 -10.19
CA ARG A 42 3.78 -15.67 -9.68
C ARG A 42 4.27 -14.77 -10.81
N GLY A 43 5.07 -15.28 -11.72
CA GLY A 43 5.60 -14.56 -12.88
C GLY A 43 4.53 -14.07 -13.89
N ARG A 44 3.28 -14.51 -13.77
CA ARG A 44 2.18 -14.00 -14.63
C ARG A 44 1.82 -12.55 -14.40
N ILE A 45 2.14 -12.00 -13.23
CA ILE A 45 2.02 -10.55 -12.99
C ILE A 45 3.38 -9.94 -13.31
N SER A 46 3.42 -9.08 -14.32
CA SER A 46 4.65 -8.41 -14.70
C SER A 46 5.07 -7.37 -13.66
N GLY A 47 6.39 -7.14 -13.52
CA GLY A 47 6.94 -6.10 -12.64
C GLY A 47 6.31 -4.73 -12.87
N PRO A 48 6.14 -4.27 -14.14
CA PRO A 48 5.47 -3.00 -14.43
C PRO A 48 4.03 -2.88 -13.93
N VAL A 49 3.29 -3.98 -13.83
CA VAL A 49 1.94 -3.98 -13.22
C VAL A 49 2.04 -3.81 -11.71
N LEU A 50 2.96 -4.55 -11.05
CA LEU A 50 3.19 -4.43 -9.61
C LEU A 50 3.66 -3.02 -9.22
N ASP A 51 4.49 -2.40 -10.04
CA ASP A 51 4.93 -1.01 -9.83
C ASP A 51 3.76 0.00 -9.87
N ARG A 52 2.67 -0.34 -10.53
CA ARG A 52 1.47 0.52 -10.59
C ARG A 52 0.50 0.33 -9.43
N ILE A 53 0.69 -0.71 -8.63
CA ILE A 53 -0.12 -0.99 -7.44
C ILE A 53 0.51 -0.27 -6.24
N ASP A 54 -0.25 0.54 -5.52
CA ASP A 54 0.25 1.31 -4.38
C ASP A 54 0.42 0.45 -3.13
N LEU A 55 -0.52 -0.45 -2.86
CA LEU A 55 -0.55 -1.31 -1.68
C LEU A 55 -0.69 -2.77 -2.07
N GLN A 56 0.20 -3.61 -1.53
CA GLN A 56 0.13 -5.06 -1.64
C GLN A 56 -0.12 -5.63 -0.24
N ILE A 57 -1.24 -6.33 -0.07
CA ILE A 57 -1.68 -6.83 1.23
C ILE A 57 -1.81 -8.35 1.16
N HIS A 58 -1.22 -9.04 2.13
CA HIS A 58 -1.46 -10.45 2.32
C HIS A 58 -2.68 -10.66 3.21
N VAL A 59 -3.71 -11.29 2.65
CA VAL A 59 -4.90 -11.69 3.39
C VAL A 59 -4.76 -13.16 3.76
N ALA A 60 -4.64 -13.43 5.06
CA ALA A 60 -4.62 -14.79 5.58
C ALA A 60 -6.01 -15.44 5.46
N ARG A 61 -6.04 -16.77 5.41
CA ARG A 61 -7.29 -17.52 5.45
C ARG A 61 -7.93 -17.35 6.83
N VAL A 62 -9.21 -17.03 6.84
CA VAL A 62 -10.02 -17.02 8.06
C VAL A 62 -10.38 -18.45 8.43
N SER A 63 -10.16 -18.85 9.67
CA SER A 63 -10.54 -20.18 10.16
C SER A 63 -12.06 -20.31 10.30
N THR A 64 -12.58 -21.55 10.23
CA THR A 64 -14.02 -21.80 10.44
C THR A 64 -14.48 -21.30 11.80
N ARG A 65 -13.62 -21.37 12.80
CA ARG A 65 -13.91 -20.86 14.16
C ARG A 65 -14.08 -19.35 14.16
N GLU A 66 -13.20 -18.61 13.51
CA GLU A 66 -13.29 -17.15 13.39
C GLU A 66 -14.52 -16.72 12.57
N LEU A 67 -14.91 -17.50 11.56
CA LEU A 67 -16.12 -17.24 10.77
C LEU A 67 -17.41 -17.39 11.57
N THR A 68 -17.41 -18.26 12.58
CA THR A 68 -18.57 -18.51 13.44
C THR A 68 -18.58 -17.65 14.71
N ASP A 69 -17.43 -17.09 15.07
CA ASP A 69 -17.27 -16.24 16.26
C ASP A 69 -17.57 -14.78 15.94
N ARG A 70 -18.80 -14.37 16.19
CA ARG A 70 -19.23 -12.97 16.00
C ARG A 70 -18.57 -11.98 16.97
N SER A 71 -17.91 -12.44 18.05
CA SER A 71 -17.21 -11.59 19.00
C SER A 71 -15.93 -10.98 18.40
N GLN A 72 -15.43 -11.56 17.33
CA GLN A 72 -14.24 -11.11 16.59
C GLN A 72 -14.56 -10.27 15.34
N ALA A 73 -15.72 -9.62 15.32
CA ALA A 73 -16.05 -8.70 14.25
C ALA A 73 -14.99 -7.58 14.16
N GLY A 74 -14.47 -7.37 12.97
CA GLY A 74 -13.50 -6.28 12.72
C GLY A 74 -14.11 -4.91 13.00
N GLU A 75 -13.26 -3.88 13.02
CA GLU A 75 -13.70 -2.49 13.24
C GLU A 75 -14.73 -2.08 12.17
N PRO A 76 -15.90 -1.55 12.57
CA PRO A 76 -16.93 -1.16 11.61
C PRO A 76 -16.52 0.06 10.80
N SER A 77 -16.94 0.13 9.55
CA SER A 77 -16.63 1.23 8.63
C SER A 77 -17.05 2.61 9.18
N ALA A 78 -18.09 2.65 10.03
CA ALA A 78 -18.53 3.89 10.69
C ALA A 78 -17.44 4.49 11.61
N SER A 79 -16.65 3.64 12.28
CA SER A 79 -15.53 4.07 13.13
C SER A 79 -14.28 4.46 12.30
N VAL A 80 -14.07 3.82 11.15
CA VAL A 80 -12.95 4.11 10.25
C VAL A 80 -13.14 5.42 9.50
N ARG A 81 -14.38 5.69 9.06
CA ARG A 81 -14.72 6.85 8.20
C ARG A 81 -14.24 8.19 8.75
N PRO A 82 -14.42 8.57 10.01
CA PRO A 82 -13.96 9.85 10.53
C PRO A 82 -12.44 10.03 10.41
N ARG A 83 -11.66 8.98 10.66
CA ARG A 83 -10.18 9.01 10.52
C ARG A 83 -9.76 9.25 9.08
N VAL A 84 -10.42 8.60 8.13
CA VAL A 84 -10.16 8.78 6.70
C VAL A 84 -10.52 10.19 6.25
N ILE A 85 -11.66 10.73 6.69
CA ILE A 85 -12.08 12.09 6.39
C ILE A 85 -11.07 13.10 6.96
N ALA A 86 -10.64 12.92 8.20
CA ALA A 86 -9.66 13.81 8.83
C ALA A 86 -8.30 13.79 8.08
N ALA A 87 -7.79 12.61 7.73
CA ALA A 87 -6.55 12.48 6.96
C ALA A 87 -6.67 13.14 5.57
N ARG A 88 -7.79 12.92 4.87
CA ARG A 88 -8.04 13.56 3.58
C ARG A 88 -8.13 15.09 3.69
N SER A 89 -8.78 15.59 4.74
CA SER A 89 -8.86 17.04 4.99
C SER A 89 -7.49 17.67 5.22
N ARG A 90 -6.61 17.00 5.99
CA ARG A 90 -5.21 17.44 6.18
C ARG A 90 -4.46 17.56 4.86
N ALA A 91 -4.58 16.55 3.99
CA ALA A 91 -3.94 16.60 2.68
C ALA A 91 -4.46 17.78 1.84
N ILE A 92 -5.79 17.98 1.78
CA ILE A 92 -6.41 19.06 1.01
C ILE A 92 -6.03 20.43 1.60
N GLN A 93 -6.02 20.59 2.91
CA GLN A 93 -5.61 21.85 3.56
C GLN A 93 -4.13 22.19 3.30
N ARG A 94 -3.25 21.18 3.28
CA ARG A 94 -1.82 21.36 3.06
C ARG A 94 -1.49 21.74 1.61
N GLN A 95 -2.13 21.11 0.62
CA GLN A 95 -1.71 21.16 -0.78
C GLN A 95 -2.85 21.36 -1.81
N GLY A 96 -4.10 21.48 -1.37
CA GLY A 96 -5.26 21.71 -2.24
C GLY A 96 -5.87 20.45 -2.87
N TYR A 97 -5.20 19.29 -2.79
CA TYR A 97 -5.63 18.03 -3.40
C TYR A 97 -5.18 16.81 -2.60
N ALA A 98 -5.66 15.62 -2.96
CA ALA A 98 -5.32 14.39 -2.24
C ALA A 98 -3.92 13.87 -2.57
N ASN A 99 -3.29 13.13 -1.64
CA ASN A 99 -1.90 12.66 -1.73
C ASN A 99 -1.58 11.83 -2.98
N HIS A 100 -2.56 11.14 -3.58
CA HIS A 100 -2.31 10.34 -4.78
C HIS A 100 -1.91 11.20 -6.01
N GLN A 101 -2.22 12.49 -5.99
CA GLN A 101 -1.89 13.45 -7.05
C GLN A 101 -0.49 14.06 -6.88
N LEU A 102 0.16 13.89 -5.73
CA LEU A 102 1.51 14.37 -5.50
C LEU A 102 2.51 13.77 -6.51
N SER A 103 3.30 14.61 -7.16
CA SER A 103 4.32 14.19 -8.13
C SER A 103 5.50 15.16 -8.17
N GLY A 104 6.66 14.67 -8.59
CA GLY A 104 7.86 15.50 -8.79
C GLY A 104 8.20 16.38 -7.57
N ALA A 105 8.47 17.65 -7.80
CA ALA A 105 8.86 18.61 -6.76
C ALA A 105 7.84 18.75 -5.61
N GLN A 106 6.55 18.60 -5.90
CA GLN A 106 5.50 18.65 -4.88
C GLN A 106 5.61 17.46 -3.91
N LEU A 107 5.97 16.27 -4.42
CA LEU A 107 6.19 15.12 -3.56
C LEU A 107 7.37 15.38 -2.62
N ASP A 108 8.48 15.89 -3.14
CA ASP A 108 9.67 16.24 -2.35
C ASP A 108 9.34 17.31 -1.30
N GLU A 109 8.57 18.33 -1.65
CA GLU A 109 8.15 19.40 -0.77
C GLU A 109 7.31 18.88 0.41
N HIS A 110 6.33 18.01 0.14
CA HIS A 110 5.38 17.55 1.16
C HIS A 110 5.83 16.28 1.90
N THR A 111 6.96 15.68 1.51
CA THR A 111 7.58 14.54 2.19
C THR A 111 8.92 14.86 2.83
N ARG A 112 9.29 16.12 2.97
CA ARG A 112 10.59 16.62 3.49
C ARG A 112 11.24 15.66 4.49
N LEU A 113 12.19 14.87 4.00
CA LEU A 113 12.95 13.93 4.80
C LEU A 113 14.23 14.59 5.31
N ASP A 114 14.58 14.35 6.56
CA ASP A 114 15.94 14.64 7.02
C ASP A 114 16.99 13.74 6.33
N SER A 115 18.26 13.99 6.59
CA SER A 115 19.34 13.23 5.96
C SER A 115 19.34 11.75 6.36
N GLY A 116 18.99 11.43 7.61
CA GLY A 116 18.95 10.06 8.13
C GLY A 116 17.79 9.25 7.53
N ASP A 117 16.62 9.85 7.40
CA ASP A 117 15.45 9.20 6.81
C ASP A 117 15.58 9.08 5.30
N ARG A 118 16.24 10.04 4.65
CA ARG A 118 16.60 9.93 3.24
C ARG A 118 17.55 8.77 2.98
N GLN A 119 18.60 8.64 3.78
CA GLN A 119 19.54 7.52 3.65
C GLN A 119 18.87 6.16 3.92
N PHE A 120 18.00 6.09 4.94
CA PHE A 120 17.19 4.90 5.20
C PHE A 120 16.33 4.53 4.00
N LEU A 121 15.63 5.51 3.39
CA LEU A 121 14.77 5.29 2.24
C LEU A 121 15.56 4.76 1.03
N VAL A 122 16.74 5.33 0.76
CA VAL A 122 17.62 4.88 -0.34
C VAL A 122 18.05 3.42 -0.11
N THR A 123 18.56 3.10 1.08
CA THR A 123 19.00 1.74 1.42
C THR A 123 17.85 0.72 1.32
N ALA A 124 16.65 1.09 1.80
CA ALA A 124 15.48 0.24 1.73
C ALA A 124 15.00 0.04 0.29
N ALA A 125 15.00 1.10 -0.52
CA ALA A 125 14.63 1.04 -1.93
C ALA A 125 15.55 0.11 -2.74
N GLU A 126 16.86 0.16 -2.48
CA GLU A 126 17.86 -0.73 -3.09
C GLU A 126 17.62 -2.20 -2.68
N ARG A 127 17.42 -2.47 -1.39
CA ARG A 127 17.11 -3.84 -0.89
C ARG A 127 15.84 -4.41 -1.51
N LEU A 128 14.81 -3.59 -1.65
CA LEU A 128 13.51 -3.98 -2.22
C LEU A 128 13.50 -3.90 -3.75
N LYS A 129 14.62 -3.48 -4.37
CA LYS A 129 14.75 -3.30 -5.82
C LYS A 129 13.61 -2.45 -6.40
N LEU A 130 13.25 -1.38 -5.71
CA LEU A 130 12.19 -0.49 -6.15
C LEU A 130 12.63 0.32 -7.37
N SER A 131 11.74 0.43 -8.35
CA SER A 131 11.88 1.43 -9.40
C SER A 131 11.67 2.85 -8.84
N GLY A 132 12.11 3.88 -9.54
CA GLY A 132 11.81 5.28 -9.17
C GLY A 132 10.30 5.53 -9.03
N ARG A 133 9.49 4.88 -9.87
CA ARG A 133 8.02 4.94 -9.78
C ARG A 133 7.50 4.26 -8.53
N GLY A 134 8.05 3.10 -8.18
CA GLY A 134 7.74 2.38 -6.94
C GLY A 134 8.09 3.20 -5.69
N LEU A 135 9.24 3.90 -5.72
CA LEU A 135 9.68 4.79 -4.64
C LEU A 135 8.71 5.96 -4.44
N HIS A 136 8.34 6.68 -5.50
CA HIS A 136 7.38 7.79 -5.42
C HIS A 136 6.01 7.34 -4.90
N ARG A 137 5.56 6.13 -5.26
CA ARG A 137 4.32 5.57 -4.72
C ARG A 137 4.44 5.27 -3.23
N SER A 138 5.56 4.71 -2.79
CA SER A 138 5.82 4.47 -1.36
C SER A 138 5.82 5.77 -0.56
N LEU A 139 6.39 6.85 -1.08
CA LEU A 139 6.36 8.17 -0.44
C LEU A 139 4.93 8.73 -0.32
N ARG A 140 4.08 8.57 -1.35
CA ARG A 140 2.66 8.97 -1.26
C ARG A 140 1.89 8.19 -0.21
N VAL A 141 2.15 6.89 -0.11
CA VAL A 141 1.57 6.03 0.94
C VAL A 141 2.08 6.47 2.30
N ALA A 142 3.38 6.69 2.48
CA ALA A 142 3.96 7.17 3.73
C ALA A 142 3.37 8.52 4.16
N ARG A 143 3.16 9.47 3.23
CA ARG A 143 2.50 10.74 3.52
C ARG A 143 1.05 10.53 3.97
N THR A 144 0.36 9.57 3.37
CA THR A 144 -1.02 9.23 3.76
C THR A 144 -1.08 8.60 5.15
N ILE A 145 -0.12 7.73 5.50
CA ILE A 145 0.01 7.15 6.83
C ILE A 145 0.26 8.25 7.88
N ALA A 146 1.17 9.19 7.58
CA ALA A 146 1.42 10.34 8.45
C ALA A 146 0.17 11.22 8.64
N ASP A 147 -0.62 11.43 7.59
CA ASP A 147 -1.90 12.15 7.70
C ASP A 147 -2.93 11.38 8.55
N LEU A 148 -2.96 10.04 8.46
CA LEU A 148 -3.81 9.19 9.30
C LEU A 148 -3.40 9.23 10.78
N SER A 149 -2.10 9.28 11.08
CA SER A 149 -1.58 9.43 12.45
C SER A 149 -1.66 10.86 12.98
N GLY A 150 -2.02 11.85 12.15
CA GLY A 150 -2.08 13.25 12.52
C GLY A 150 -0.72 13.95 12.56
N SER A 151 0.33 13.32 12.01
CA SER A 151 1.67 13.91 11.98
C SER A 151 1.82 14.91 10.83
N GLU A 152 2.34 16.10 11.15
CA GLU A 152 2.69 17.11 10.16
C GLU A 152 3.93 16.69 9.35
N ARG A 153 4.89 16.04 10.01
CA ARG A 153 6.13 15.57 9.42
C ARG A 153 6.04 14.10 9.04
N LEU A 154 6.74 13.74 7.98
CA LEU A 154 6.93 12.35 7.62
C LEU A 154 8.12 11.81 8.41
N GLU A 155 7.91 10.73 9.13
CA GLU A 155 8.88 10.09 10.02
C GLU A 155 9.24 8.71 9.50
N ARG A 156 10.33 8.14 10.02
CA ARG A 156 10.83 6.80 9.66
C ARG A 156 9.79 5.70 9.86
N THR A 157 8.95 5.80 10.87
CA THR A 157 7.84 4.86 11.15
C THR A 157 6.87 4.79 9.98
N HIS A 158 6.49 5.95 9.42
CA HIS A 158 5.59 6.04 8.27
C HIS A 158 6.23 5.47 6.99
N LEU A 159 7.54 5.71 6.80
CA LEU A 159 8.31 5.12 5.69
C LEU A 159 8.37 3.60 5.80
N THR A 160 8.66 3.09 7.01
CA THR A 160 8.79 1.65 7.26
C THR A 160 7.47 0.94 6.97
N GLU A 161 6.35 1.48 7.44
CA GLU A 161 5.01 0.93 7.17
C GLU A 161 4.67 0.97 5.68
N ALA A 162 4.92 2.09 5.00
CA ALA A 162 4.66 2.20 3.56
C ALA A 162 5.48 1.20 2.73
N LEU A 163 6.74 0.98 3.11
CA LEU A 163 7.62 0.01 2.45
C LEU A 163 7.19 -1.44 2.72
N ALA A 164 6.60 -1.74 3.89
CA ALA A 164 6.07 -3.05 4.20
C ALA A 164 4.96 -3.48 3.23
N TYR A 165 4.16 -2.53 2.72
CA TYR A 165 3.14 -2.79 1.70
C TYR A 165 3.71 -3.07 0.30
N ARG A 166 5.02 -3.00 0.12
CA ARG A 166 5.70 -3.29 -1.17
C ARG A 166 6.36 -4.66 -1.20
N ASN A 167 6.48 -5.34 -0.08
CA ASN A 167 7.26 -6.57 0.06
C ASN A 167 6.36 -7.80 0.35
N GLN A 168 5.18 -7.87 -0.23
CA GLN A 168 4.20 -8.92 0.08
C GLN A 168 4.16 -10.09 -0.94
N LEU A 169 5.04 -10.10 -1.97
CA LEU A 169 5.07 -11.13 -3.03
C LEU A 169 6.25 -12.08 -2.92
#